data_da3420b8dee7c703825fc5b0ede57b61
#
_entry.id   da3420b8dee7c703825fc5b0ede57b61
#
_cell.length_a   1.000
_cell.length_b   1.000
_cell.length_c   1.000
_cell.angle_alpha   90.00
_cell.angle_beta   90.00
_cell.angle_gamma   90.00
#
_symmetry.space_group_name_H-M   'P 1'
#
loop_
_entity.id
_entity.type
_entity.pdbx_description
1 polymer ?
#
loop_
_entity_poly.entity_id
_entity_poly.type
_entity_poly.pdbx_seq_one_letter_code
_entity_poly.pdbx_strand_id
1 'polypeptide(L)'
;MSTLYERIGGAPAVDAAVEKFYDKVLADERIKHFFVNTDMAKQRQHQKSFLTYAFGGQPGYNGRGMREAHQPLVDKLGLTDVHFDAVVENLATTLTELRVGADLIGEVAGIAESIRDDVLCR
;
A
#
# COMPACT_ATOMS: atom_id res chain seq x y z
N MET A 1 14.27 -19.47 -7.50
CA MET A 1 13.09 -19.30 -6.63
C MET A 1 12.32 -18.07 -7.02
N SER A 2 10.99 -18.20 -7.07
CA SER A 2 10.13 -17.06 -7.40
C SER A 2 9.97 -16.15 -6.20
N THR A 3 10.07 -14.84 -6.42
CA THR A 3 9.74 -13.84 -5.40
C THR A 3 8.22 -13.75 -5.27
N LEU A 4 7.74 -13.12 -4.20
CA LEU A 4 6.33 -12.82 -4.03
C LEU A 4 5.82 -12.01 -5.23
N TYR A 5 6.63 -11.05 -5.70
CA TYR A 5 6.34 -10.23 -6.87
C TYR A 5 6.04 -11.09 -8.10
N GLU A 6 6.90 -12.06 -8.39
CA GLU A 6 6.69 -12.96 -9.52
C GLU A 6 5.48 -13.88 -9.34
N ARG A 7 5.28 -14.36 -8.12
CA ARG A 7 4.18 -15.28 -7.78
C ARG A 7 2.82 -14.60 -7.89
N ILE A 8 2.73 -13.30 -7.67
CA ILE A 8 1.50 -12.52 -7.82
C ILE A 8 1.20 -12.24 -9.29
N GLY A 9 2.24 -12.14 -10.12
CA GLY A 9 2.07 -11.90 -11.55
C GLY A 9 2.92 -10.78 -12.13
N GLY A 10 3.88 -10.28 -11.38
CA GLY A 10 4.84 -9.27 -11.84
C GLY A 10 4.23 -7.89 -12.05
N ALA A 11 4.87 -7.09 -12.91
CA ALA A 11 4.47 -5.71 -13.15
C ALA A 11 3.00 -5.54 -13.58
N PRO A 12 2.46 -6.34 -14.51
CA PRO A 12 1.05 -6.18 -14.89
C PRO A 12 0.09 -6.37 -13.72
N ALA A 13 0.41 -7.30 -12.81
CA ALA A 13 -0.44 -7.53 -11.63
C ALA A 13 -0.33 -6.38 -10.64
N VAL A 14 0.87 -5.83 -10.44
CA VAL A 14 1.06 -4.65 -9.58
C VAL A 14 0.31 -3.45 -10.14
N ASP A 15 0.37 -3.21 -11.45
CA ASP A 15 -0.37 -2.12 -12.08
C ASP A 15 -1.87 -2.25 -11.87
N ALA A 16 -2.42 -3.45 -12.09
CA ALA A 16 -3.85 -3.71 -11.89
C ALA A 16 -4.23 -3.54 -10.42
N ALA A 17 -3.38 -4.01 -9.51
CA ALA A 17 -3.63 -3.89 -8.07
C ALA A 17 -3.69 -2.42 -7.63
N VAL A 18 -2.77 -1.60 -8.12
CA VAL A 18 -2.73 -0.17 -7.75
C VAL A 18 -4.00 0.54 -8.24
N GLU A 19 -4.43 0.30 -9.47
CA GLU A 19 -5.64 0.93 -10.00
C GLU A 19 -6.88 0.55 -9.20
N LYS A 20 -7.08 -0.74 -8.96
CA LYS A 20 -8.24 -1.21 -8.19
C LYS A 20 -8.18 -0.75 -6.74
N PHE A 21 -6.99 -0.74 -6.16
CA PHE A 21 -6.77 -0.30 -4.79
C PHE A 21 -7.21 1.16 -4.60
N TYR A 22 -6.77 2.07 -5.49
CA TYR A 22 -7.15 3.48 -5.36
C TYR A 22 -8.61 3.74 -5.67
N ASP A 23 -9.24 2.95 -6.54
CA ASP A 23 -10.69 3.05 -6.72
C ASP A 23 -11.41 2.81 -5.39
N LYS A 24 -10.95 1.83 -4.61
CA LYS A 24 -11.53 1.55 -3.29
C LYS A 24 -11.18 2.61 -2.26
N VAL A 25 -9.92 3.05 -2.24
CA VAL A 25 -9.44 4.06 -1.29
C VAL A 25 -10.22 5.37 -1.45
N LEU A 26 -10.42 5.81 -2.68
CA LEU A 26 -11.14 7.07 -2.96
C LEU A 26 -12.64 6.97 -2.68
N ALA A 27 -13.16 5.76 -2.55
CA ALA A 27 -14.55 5.53 -2.17
C ALA A 27 -14.71 5.21 -0.67
N ASP A 28 -13.61 5.07 0.07
CA ASP A 28 -13.62 4.69 1.49
C ASP A 28 -13.70 5.95 2.36
N GLU A 29 -14.82 6.12 3.05
CA GLU A 29 -15.06 7.29 3.90
C GLU A 29 -14.02 7.46 5.01
N ARG A 30 -13.37 6.37 5.42
CA ARG A 30 -12.38 6.42 6.50
C ARG A 30 -11.07 7.10 6.08
N ILE A 31 -10.71 7.04 4.79
CA ILE A 31 -9.38 7.44 4.32
C ILE A 31 -9.38 8.35 3.09
N LYS A 32 -10.49 8.51 2.39
CA LYS A 32 -10.51 9.31 1.16
C LYS A 32 -10.07 10.76 1.36
N HIS A 33 -10.30 11.31 2.55
CA HIS A 33 -9.95 12.70 2.85
C HIS A 33 -8.44 12.97 2.81
N PHE A 34 -7.61 11.94 2.98
CA PHE A 34 -6.16 12.10 2.89
C PHE A 34 -5.70 12.41 1.46
N PHE A 35 -6.55 12.17 0.47
CA PHE A 35 -6.18 12.29 -0.95
C PHE A 35 -6.85 13.47 -1.65
N VAL A 36 -7.55 14.35 -0.93
CA VAL A 36 -8.31 15.47 -1.52
C VAL A 36 -7.43 16.41 -2.36
N ASN A 37 -6.21 16.67 -1.88
CA ASN A 37 -5.27 17.57 -2.56
C ASN A 37 -4.06 16.82 -3.11
N THR A 38 -4.20 15.54 -3.40
CA THR A 38 -3.10 14.68 -3.83
C THR A 38 -3.05 14.56 -5.35
N ASP A 39 -1.83 14.66 -5.91
CA ASP A 39 -1.60 14.29 -7.31
C ASP A 39 -1.66 12.77 -7.40
N MET A 40 -2.79 12.24 -7.84
CA MET A 40 -3.03 10.80 -7.88
C MET A 40 -2.12 10.07 -8.85
N ALA A 41 -1.67 10.72 -9.92
CA ALA A 41 -0.70 10.09 -10.83
C ALA A 41 0.62 9.80 -10.12
N LYS A 42 1.13 10.77 -9.36
CA LYS A 42 2.34 10.57 -8.56
C LYS A 42 2.10 9.55 -7.45
N GLN A 43 0.96 9.61 -6.80
CA GLN A 43 0.63 8.68 -5.71
C GLN A 43 0.59 7.24 -6.20
N ARG A 44 0.01 7.01 -7.38
CA ARG A 44 0.00 5.66 -7.98
C ARG A 44 1.41 5.18 -8.28
N GLN A 45 2.27 6.05 -8.80
CA GLN A 45 3.67 5.70 -9.07
C GLN A 45 4.41 5.33 -7.79
N HIS A 46 4.23 6.10 -6.72
CA HIS A 46 4.85 5.80 -5.43
C HIS A 46 4.38 4.44 -4.90
N GLN A 47 3.09 4.14 -5.02
CA GLN A 47 2.54 2.89 -4.55
C GLN A 47 3.05 1.71 -5.37
N LYS A 48 3.17 1.85 -6.70
CA LYS A 48 3.75 0.82 -7.56
C LYS A 48 5.18 0.50 -7.16
N SER A 49 5.98 1.53 -6.92
CA SER A 49 7.37 1.36 -6.49
C SER A 49 7.45 0.65 -5.14
N PHE A 50 6.61 1.06 -4.20
CA PHE A 50 6.59 0.46 -2.88
C PHE A 50 6.16 -1.01 -2.95
N LEU A 51 5.09 -1.32 -3.68
CA LEU A 51 4.61 -2.71 -3.79
C LEU A 51 5.63 -3.58 -4.52
N THR A 52 6.29 -3.05 -5.56
CA THR A 52 7.35 -3.78 -6.25
C THR A 52 8.47 -4.14 -5.29
N TYR A 53 8.89 -3.19 -4.46
CA TYR A 53 9.88 -3.43 -3.42
C TYR A 53 9.36 -4.45 -2.40
N ALA A 54 8.17 -4.21 -1.86
CA ALA A 54 7.60 -5.04 -0.78
C ALA A 54 7.42 -6.49 -1.20
N PHE A 55 7.13 -6.72 -2.48
CA PHE A 55 6.94 -8.06 -3.01
C PHE A 55 8.27 -8.71 -3.45
N GLY A 56 9.39 -8.03 -3.23
CA GLY A 56 10.71 -8.57 -3.52
C GLY A 56 11.19 -8.41 -4.95
N GLY A 57 10.48 -7.60 -5.76
CA GLY A 57 10.86 -7.36 -7.15
C GLY A 57 11.97 -6.33 -7.33
N GLN A 58 12.30 -5.60 -6.28
CA GLN A 58 13.28 -4.51 -6.35
C GLN A 58 13.72 -4.13 -4.93
N PRO A 59 15.02 -3.88 -4.70
CA PRO A 59 15.50 -3.43 -3.38
C PRO A 59 15.28 -1.93 -3.20
N GLY A 60 15.45 -1.44 -1.99
CA GLY A 60 15.51 -0.01 -1.74
C GLY A 60 14.46 0.59 -0.83
N TYR A 61 13.83 -0.23 0.02
CA TYR A 61 12.93 0.32 1.02
C TYR A 61 13.68 1.28 1.95
N ASN A 62 13.07 2.44 2.21
CA ASN A 62 13.63 3.46 3.07
C ASN A 62 12.57 3.88 4.11
N GLY A 63 12.70 3.36 5.35
CA GLY A 63 11.80 3.68 6.44
C GLY A 63 11.80 5.16 6.79
N ARG A 64 12.95 5.84 6.64
CA ARG A 64 13.05 7.27 6.88
C ARG A 64 12.22 8.07 5.88
N GLY A 65 12.29 7.71 4.59
CA GLY A 65 11.46 8.34 3.57
C GLY A 65 9.98 8.09 3.79
N MET A 66 9.63 6.89 4.27
CA MET A 66 8.26 6.54 4.61
C MET A 66 7.75 7.44 5.74
N ARG A 67 8.55 7.65 6.79
CA ARG A 67 8.19 8.52 7.91
C ARG A 67 8.03 9.96 7.46
N GLU A 68 8.97 10.47 6.67
CA GLU A 68 8.90 11.85 6.16
C GLU A 68 7.66 12.06 5.30
N ALA A 69 7.31 11.10 4.46
CA ALA A 69 6.15 11.19 3.58
C ALA A 69 4.84 11.22 4.36
N HIS A 70 4.77 10.52 5.50
CA HIS A 70 3.53 10.40 6.27
C HIS A 70 3.43 11.35 7.45
N GLN A 71 4.54 12.01 7.85
CA GLN A 71 4.52 12.91 8.99
C GLN A 71 3.45 14.00 8.90
N PRO A 72 3.30 14.70 7.75
CA PRO A 72 2.21 15.70 7.64
C PRO A 72 0.81 15.11 7.79
N LEU A 73 0.61 13.85 7.36
CA LEU A 73 -0.68 13.20 7.50
C LEU A 73 -0.99 12.89 8.95
N VAL A 74 0.02 12.46 9.72
CA VAL A 74 -0.13 12.21 11.16
C VAL A 74 -0.39 13.53 11.90
N ASP A 75 0.40 14.55 11.63
CA ASP A 75 0.34 15.80 12.38
C ASP A 75 -0.88 16.65 12.04
N LYS A 76 -1.27 16.71 10.77
CA LYS A 76 -2.31 17.62 10.29
C LYS A 76 -3.66 16.96 10.05
N LEU A 77 -3.66 15.69 9.64
CA LEU A 77 -4.88 14.99 9.26
C LEU A 77 -5.26 13.87 10.20
N GLY A 78 -4.47 13.63 11.25
CA GLY A 78 -4.80 12.65 12.28
C GLY A 78 -4.70 11.20 11.85
N LEU A 79 -3.73 10.86 11.00
CA LEU A 79 -3.50 9.48 10.58
C LEU A 79 -3.21 8.57 11.78
N THR A 80 -3.98 7.51 11.93
CA THR A 80 -3.88 6.57 13.04
C THR A 80 -3.98 5.12 12.57
N ASP A 81 -3.93 4.18 13.52
CA ASP A 81 -4.09 2.75 13.24
C ASP A 81 -5.36 2.43 12.45
N VAL A 82 -6.48 3.10 12.76
CA VAL A 82 -7.74 2.87 12.05
C VAL A 82 -7.57 3.10 10.55
N HIS A 83 -6.87 4.16 10.20
CA HIS A 83 -6.63 4.51 8.80
C HIS A 83 -5.67 3.52 8.13
N PHE A 84 -4.62 3.12 8.84
CA PHE A 84 -3.69 2.12 8.34
C PHE A 84 -4.42 0.79 8.09
N ASP A 85 -5.25 0.36 9.04
CA ASP A 85 -6.02 -0.88 8.89
C ASP A 85 -6.97 -0.79 7.68
N ALA A 86 -7.58 0.37 7.45
CA ALA A 86 -8.44 0.58 6.28
C ALA A 86 -7.66 0.39 4.97
N VAL A 87 -6.44 0.91 4.90
CA VAL A 87 -5.57 0.74 3.74
C VAL A 87 -5.25 -0.74 3.50
N VAL A 88 -4.89 -1.46 4.55
CA VAL A 88 -4.56 -2.89 4.45
C VAL A 88 -5.78 -3.69 4.01
N GLU A 89 -6.96 -3.39 4.56
CA GLU A 89 -8.20 -4.06 4.14
C GLU A 89 -8.49 -3.85 2.65
N ASN A 90 -8.33 -2.62 2.17
CA ASN A 90 -8.56 -2.31 0.76
C ASN A 90 -7.56 -3.05 -0.14
N LEU A 91 -6.31 -3.15 0.29
CA LEU A 91 -5.30 -3.89 -0.45
C LEU A 91 -5.62 -5.39 -0.49
N ALA A 92 -5.99 -5.97 0.66
CA ALA A 92 -6.34 -7.40 0.73
C ALA A 92 -7.55 -7.71 -0.15
N THR A 93 -8.57 -6.86 -0.12
CA THR A 93 -9.77 -7.03 -0.96
C THR A 93 -9.40 -6.95 -2.45
N THR A 94 -8.54 -6.00 -2.81
CA THR A 94 -8.06 -5.85 -4.18
C THR A 94 -7.36 -7.12 -4.66
N LEU A 95 -6.45 -7.66 -3.85
CA LEU A 95 -5.72 -8.87 -4.21
C LEU A 95 -6.65 -10.08 -4.32
N THR A 96 -7.66 -10.15 -3.46
CA THR A 96 -8.67 -11.21 -3.54
C THR A 96 -9.43 -11.13 -4.86
N GLU A 97 -9.81 -9.93 -5.28
CA GLU A 97 -10.50 -9.73 -6.56
C GLU A 97 -9.63 -10.11 -7.75
N LEU A 98 -8.32 -9.94 -7.62
CA LEU A 98 -7.36 -10.33 -8.65
C LEU A 98 -7.00 -11.82 -8.58
N ARG A 99 -7.68 -12.58 -7.71
CA ARG A 99 -7.49 -14.01 -7.52
C ARG A 99 -6.12 -14.41 -7.02
N VAL A 100 -5.49 -13.52 -6.23
CA VAL A 100 -4.25 -13.85 -5.53
C VAL A 100 -4.60 -14.80 -4.39
N GLY A 101 -3.81 -15.85 -4.19
CA GLY A 101 -4.07 -16.85 -3.16
C GLY A 101 -4.01 -16.28 -1.75
N ALA A 102 -4.80 -16.84 -0.83
CA ALA A 102 -4.87 -16.36 0.55
C ALA A 102 -3.51 -16.39 1.25
N ASP A 103 -2.66 -17.37 0.94
CA ASP A 103 -1.32 -17.46 1.51
C ASP A 103 -0.43 -16.29 1.08
N LEU A 104 -0.54 -15.86 -0.19
CA LEU A 104 0.20 -14.70 -0.70
C LEU A 104 -0.33 -13.40 -0.10
N ILE A 105 -1.65 -13.30 0.04
CA ILE A 105 -2.28 -12.13 0.68
C ILE A 105 -1.81 -12.02 2.14
N GLY A 106 -1.69 -13.15 2.85
CA GLY A 106 -1.15 -13.16 4.20
C GLY A 106 0.29 -12.66 4.28
N GLU A 107 1.12 -13.01 3.29
CA GLU A 107 2.50 -12.51 3.22
C GLU A 107 2.52 -10.99 2.98
N VAL A 108 1.66 -10.48 2.10
CA VAL A 108 1.54 -9.04 1.85
C VAL A 108 1.10 -8.30 3.11
N ALA A 109 0.11 -8.84 3.82
CA ALA A 109 -0.37 -8.24 5.07
C ALA A 109 0.74 -8.20 6.13
N GLY A 110 1.56 -9.24 6.22
CA GLY A 110 2.71 -9.27 7.13
C GLY A 110 3.75 -8.21 6.80
N ILE A 111 4.02 -8.00 5.52
CA ILE A 111 4.94 -6.96 5.06
C ILE A 111 4.37 -5.58 5.41
N ALA A 112 3.09 -5.35 5.16
CA ALA A 112 2.43 -4.09 5.50
C ALA A 112 2.52 -3.83 7.00
N GLU A 113 2.26 -4.85 7.82
CA GLU A 113 2.32 -4.74 9.28
C GLU A 113 3.72 -4.34 9.75
N SER A 114 4.77 -4.83 9.08
CA SER A 114 6.15 -4.53 9.43
C SER A 114 6.52 -3.05 9.25
N ILE A 115 5.75 -2.29 8.48
CA ILE A 115 6.01 -0.87 8.23
C ILE A 115 5.00 0.05 8.92
N ARG A 116 4.07 -0.50 9.69
CA ARG A 116 3.04 0.28 10.38
C ARG A 116 3.62 1.45 11.17
N ASP A 117 4.65 1.20 11.96
CA ASP A 117 5.25 2.22 12.81
C ASP A 117 5.92 3.32 11.99
N ASP A 118 6.54 2.97 10.85
CA ASP A 118 7.13 3.97 9.96
C ASP A 118 6.06 4.85 9.33
N VAL A 119 4.94 4.26 8.91
CA VAL A 119 3.83 5.02 8.31
C VAL A 119 3.17 5.93 9.34
N LEU A 120 3.02 5.46 10.57
CA LEU A 120 2.37 6.22 11.64
C LEU A 120 3.37 7.08 12.44
N CYS A 121 4.62 7.09 12.05
CA CYS A 121 5.68 7.92 12.66
C CYS A 121 5.86 7.69 14.16
N ARG A 122 5.91 6.44 14.57
CA ARG A 122 6.05 6.12 16.00
C ARG A 122 7.06 5.02 16.27
#